data_f189debffd7cdd3e2318e6b1154949da
#
_entry.id   f189debffd7cdd3e2318e6b1154949da
#
_cell.length_a   1.000
_cell.length_b   1.000
_cell.length_c   1.000
_cell.angle_alpha   90.00
_cell.angle_beta   90.00
_cell.angle_gamma   90.00
#
_symmetry.space_group_name_H-M   'P 1'
#
loop_
_entity.id
_entity.type
_entity.pdbx_description
1 polymer ?
#
loop_
_entity_poly.entity_id
_entity_poly.type
_entity_poly.pdbx_seq_one_letter_code
_entity_poly.pdbx_strand_id
1 'polypeptide(L)'
;RVPPTLIVEALIRLRKAGLSEVVTDALEAHYLAGGDVLNVVNALIAADKAGISLSFERAAAIDLAGRDVFDAVRVSVNPRVIDCPDPNKGRNTVDAVAKDGIQVKAKARVTVRANLERLVGGATEETIIARVGEGIVTTIGSCDTYKAVLENPDLISKRVLDKGLDSGTAFEILSVDIADVDVGDNVGARLQADQAEADKRVAQAKAEVRRAAAVAVEQEMRAKVQEMQAKVVAAQAEVPLAMAAALRDGNLGVLDYYRLENIKADTEMRDRKSTRLNSSH
;
A
#
# COMPACT_ATOMS: atom_id res chain seq x y z
N ARG A 1 34.60 -42.74 -1.77
CA ARG A 1 35.90 -42.83 -2.45
C ARG A 1 35.90 -41.87 -3.63
N VAL A 2 36.94 -41.07 -3.78
CA VAL A 2 37.15 -40.19 -4.92
C VAL A 2 37.33 -41.00 -6.18
N PRO A 3 36.61 -40.76 -7.30
CA PRO A 3 36.81 -41.44 -8.55
C PRO A 3 38.18 -41.06 -9.15
N PRO A 4 39.12 -41.98 -9.31
CA PRO A 4 40.46 -41.64 -9.81
C PRO A 4 40.39 -41.05 -11.25
N THR A 5 39.48 -41.54 -12.06
CA THR A 5 39.29 -41.07 -13.43
C THR A 5 38.95 -39.57 -13.52
N LEU A 6 38.12 -39.05 -12.60
CA LEU A 6 37.72 -37.65 -12.54
C LEU A 6 38.91 -36.74 -12.18
N ILE A 7 39.71 -37.12 -11.19
CA ILE A 7 40.89 -36.34 -10.80
C ILE A 7 41.95 -36.35 -11.90
N VAL A 8 42.19 -37.50 -12.53
CA VAL A 8 43.11 -37.59 -13.67
C VAL A 8 42.67 -36.74 -14.83
N GLU A 9 41.37 -36.73 -15.18
CA GLU A 9 40.80 -35.85 -16.22
C GLU A 9 40.99 -34.37 -15.88
N ALA A 10 40.71 -34.00 -14.65
CA ALA A 10 40.89 -32.63 -14.15
C ALA A 10 42.36 -32.18 -14.28
N LEU A 11 43.30 -33.03 -13.85
CA LEU A 11 44.72 -32.76 -13.96
C LEU A 11 45.21 -32.66 -15.39
N ILE A 12 44.74 -33.55 -16.28
CA ILE A 12 45.08 -33.48 -17.72
C ILE A 12 44.61 -32.13 -18.33
N ARG A 13 43.40 -31.68 -18.00
CA ARG A 13 42.88 -30.41 -18.46
C ARG A 13 43.72 -29.24 -17.97
N LEU A 14 44.03 -29.17 -16.67
CA LEU A 14 44.85 -28.14 -16.05
C LEU A 14 46.27 -28.10 -16.67
N ARG A 15 46.93 -29.25 -16.83
CA ARG A 15 48.27 -29.36 -17.42
C ARG A 15 48.28 -28.89 -18.88
N LYS A 16 47.27 -29.27 -19.67
CA LYS A 16 47.13 -28.79 -21.08
C LYS A 16 46.89 -27.29 -21.18
N ALA A 17 46.29 -26.68 -20.15
CA ALA A 17 46.08 -25.23 -20.06
C ALA A 17 47.28 -24.47 -19.52
N GLY A 18 48.35 -25.18 -19.02
CA GLY A 18 49.53 -24.53 -18.43
C GLY A 18 49.40 -24.25 -16.94
N LEU A 19 48.27 -24.57 -16.32
CA LEU A 19 47.99 -24.37 -14.89
C LEU A 19 48.54 -25.55 -14.05
N SER A 20 49.82 -25.50 -13.73
CA SER A 20 50.51 -26.58 -13.01
C SER A 20 50.52 -26.41 -11.48
N GLU A 21 50.02 -25.30 -10.98
CA GLU A 21 50.06 -24.99 -9.53
C GLU A 21 49.03 -25.77 -8.71
N VAL A 22 47.95 -26.24 -9.35
CA VAL A 22 46.90 -27.00 -8.66
C VAL A 22 47.33 -28.42 -8.41
N VAL A 23 47.42 -28.79 -7.12
CA VAL A 23 47.85 -30.12 -6.67
C VAL A 23 46.68 -31.08 -6.57
N THR A 24 46.99 -32.39 -6.68
CA THR A 24 45.99 -33.48 -6.64
C THR A 24 45.19 -33.45 -5.35
N ASP A 25 45.86 -33.25 -4.21
CA ASP A 25 45.25 -33.28 -2.88
C ASP A 25 44.17 -32.19 -2.73
N ALA A 26 44.35 -31.02 -3.36
CA ALA A 26 43.38 -29.94 -3.36
C ALA A 26 42.12 -30.30 -4.14
N LEU A 27 42.25 -30.97 -5.30
CA LEU A 27 41.13 -31.48 -6.09
C LEU A 27 40.33 -32.54 -5.37
N GLU A 28 41.07 -33.49 -4.68
CA GLU A 28 40.43 -34.54 -3.90
C GLU A 28 39.67 -33.96 -2.69
N ALA A 29 40.28 -33.02 -1.98
CA ALA A 29 39.64 -32.34 -0.85
C ALA A 29 38.38 -31.62 -1.27
N HIS A 30 38.42 -30.94 -2.43
CA HIS A 30 37.25 -30.22 -2.99
C HIS A 30 36.10 -31.18 -3.35
N TYR A 31 36.44 -32.30 -4.00
CA TYR A 31 35.45 -33.36 -4.29
C TYR A 31 34.82 -33.92 -3.02
N LEU A 32 35.63 -34.24 -2.00
CA LEU A 32 35.16 -34.78 -0.73
C LEU A 32 34.27 -33.78 0.04
N ALA A 33 34.50 -32.50 -0.16
CA ALA A 33 33.65 -31.42 0.37
C ALA A 33 32.31 -31.28 -0.38
N GLY A 34 32.11 -32.05 -1.48
CA GLY A 34 30.86 -32.01 -2.27
C GLY A 34 30.87 -31.04 -3.44
N GLY A 35 32.02 -30.47 -3.82
CA GLY A 35 32.18 -29.57 -4.92
C GLY A 35 32.27 -30.25 -6.30
N ASP A 36 32.00 -29.47 -7.36
CA ASP A 36 32.14 -29.91 -8.76
C ASP A 36 33.54 -29.57 -9.28
N VAL A 37 34.43 -30.57 -9.22
CA VAL A 37 35.84 -30.44 -9.63
C VAL A 37 35.98 -30.04 -11.09
N LEU A 38 35.15 -30.61 -12.00
CA LEU A 38 35.23 -30.27 -13.43
C LEU A 38 34.78 -28.87 -13.73
N ASN A 39 33.74 -28.41 -13.07
CA ASN A 39 33.24 -27.03 -13.20
C ASN A 39 34.30 -26.04 -12.75
N VAL A 40 34.92 -26.26 -11.59
CA VAL A 40 36.00 -25.42 -11.06
C VAL A 40 37.22 -25.41 -12.02
N VAL A 41 37.63 -26.56 -12.53
CA VAL A 41 38.76 -26.64 -13.46
C VAL A 41 38.46 -25.92 -14.77
N ASN A 42 37.28 -26.08 -15.32
CA ASN A 42 36.86 -25.35 -16.55
C ASN A 42 36.82 -23.85 -16.30
N ALA A 43 36.36 -23.42 -15.13
CA ALA A 43 36.33 -22.00 -14.73
C ALA A 43 37.74 -21.43 -14.62
N LEU A 44 38.67 -22.14 -14.01
CA LEU A 44 40.09 -21.73 -13.90
C LEU A 44 40.72 -21.56 -15.30
N ILE A 45 40.51 -22.53 -16.19
CA ILE A 45 41.02 -22.47 -17.56
C ILE A 45 40.42 -21.31 -18.33
N ALA A 46 39.12 -21.04 -18.14
CA ALA A 46 38.45 -19.92 -18.78
C ALA A 46 38.94 -18.56 -18.24
N ALA A 47 39.15 -18.45 -16.93
CA ALA A 47 39.70 -17.29 -16.28
C ALA A 47 41.11 -16.95 -16.75
N ASP A 48 41.99 -17.96 -16.79
CA ASP A 48 43.37 -17.83 -17.28
C ASP A 48 43.41 -17.33 -18.73
N LYS A 49 42.58 -17.93 -19.63
CA LYS A 49 42.50 -17.52 -21.02
C LYS A 49 41.93 -16.10 -21.19
N ALA A 50 41.10 -15.65 -20.25
CA ALA A 50 40.53 -14.30 -20.25
C ALA A 50 41.47 -13.27 -19.58
N GLY A 51 42.61 -13.71 -19.02
CA GLY A 51 43.54 -12.85 -18.28
C GLY A 51 43.01 -12.42 -16.92
N ILE A 52 42.08 -13.17 -16.34
CA ILE A 52 41.50 -12.90 -15.02
C ILE A 52 42.23 -13.75 -14.00
N SER A 53 42.75 -13.10 -12.94
CA SER A 53 43.39 -13.81 -11.82
C SER A 53 42.34 -14.47 -10.94
N LEU A 54 42.21 -15.80 -11.02
CA LEU A 54 41.36 -16.62 -10.19
C LEU A 54 42.16 -17.76 -9.56
N SER A 55 42.30 -17.72 -8.24
CA SER A 55 42.97 -18.82 -7.54
C SER A 55 42.05 -20.03 -7.39
N PHE A 56 42.64 -21.23 -7.30
CA PHE A 56 41.87 -22.45 -7.06
C PHE A 56 41.06 -22.38 -5.76
N GLU A 57 41.66 -21.87 -4.69
CA GLU A 57 40.99 -21.71 -3.39
C GLU A 57 39.73 -20.86 -3.49
N ARG A 58 39.77 -19.74 -4.25
CA ARG A 58 38.64 -18.88 -4.45
C ARG A 58 37.57 -19.53 -5.33
N ALA A 59 37.98 -20.20 -6.40
CA ALA A 59 37.06 -20.93 -7.26
C ALA A 59 36.34 -22.06 -6.49
N ALA A 60 37.08 -22.80 -5.66
CA ALA A 60 36.54 -23.84 -4.79
C ALA A 60 35.56 -23.27 -3.74
N ALA A 61 35.88 -22.12 -3.15
CA ALA A 61 34.98 -21.44 -2.19
C ALA A 61 33.68 -20.97 -2.84
N ILE A 62 33.71 -20.46 -4.08
CA ILE A 62 32.53 -20.06 -4.83
C ILE A 62 31.62 -21.26 -5.13
N ASP A 63 32.22 -22.38 -5.58
CA ASP A 63 31.49 -23.61 -5.90
C ASP A 63 30.85 -24.23 -4.65
N LEU A 64 31.59 -24.33 -3.53
CA LEU A 64 31.07 -24.82 -2.25
C LEU A 64 29.98 -23.90 -1.66
N ALA A 65 29.99 -22.61 -2.01
CA ALA A 65 28.90 -21.68 -1.67
C ALA A 65 27.63 -21.91 -2.52
N GLY A 66 27.64 -22.91 -3.43
CA GLY A 66 26.49 -23.25 -4.27
C GLY A 66 26.32 -22.36 -5.50
N ARG A 67 27.37 -21.65 -5.93
CA ARG A 67 27.35 -20.80 -7.13
C ARG A 67 28.14 -21.43 -8.26
N ASP A 68 27.62 -21.30 -9.48
CA ASP A 68 28.32 -21.77 -10.68
C ASP A 68 29.51 -20.86 -10.99
N VAL A 69 30.71 -21.37 -10.73
CA VAL A 69 31.98 -20.66 -10.94
C VAL A 69 32.22 -20.38 -12.41
N PHE A 70 31.90 -21.34 -13.29
CA PHE A 70 32.11 -21.20 -14.72
C PHE A 70 31.19 -20.14 -15.33
N ASP A 71 29.90 -20.11 -14.94
CA ASP A 71 28.97 -19.06 -15.34
C ASP A 71 29.42 -17.69 -14.81
N ALA A 72 29.92 -17.62 -13.58
CA ALA A 72 30.45 -16.39 -13.01
C ALA A 72 31.63 -15.83 -13.79
N VAL A 73 32.60 -16.68 -14.17
CA VAL A 73 33.71 -16.26 -15.03
C VAL A 73 33.20 -15.78 -16.40
N ARG A 74 32.25 -16.50 -16.99
CA ARG A 74 31.65 -16.12 -18.27
C ARG A 74 30.96 -14.77 -18.20
N VAL A 75 30.18 -14.50 -17.15
CA VAL A 75 29.49 -13.20 -16.95
C VAL A 75 30.49 -12.09 -16.57
N SER A 76 31.64 -12.43 -16.00
CA SER A 76 32.72 -11.46 -15.77
C SER A 76 33.38 -11.00 -17.09
N VAL A 77 33.52 -11.91 -18.05
CA VAL A 77 34.08 -11.59 -19.39
C VAL A 77 33.03 -10.98 -20.32
N ASN A 78 31.83 -11.56 -20.35
CA ASN A 78 30.72 -11.12 -21.16
C ASN A 78 29.58 -10.64 -20.25
N PRO A 79 29.43 -9.33 -20.05
CA PRO A 79 28.38 -8.78 -19.24
C PRO A 79 26.99 -9.27 -19.69
N ARG A 80 26.13 -9.52 -18.71
CA ARG A 80 24.75 -9.97 -18.94
C ARG A 80 23.79 -8.80 -18.80
N VAL A 81 22.77 -8.79 -19.64
CA VAL A 81 21.65 -7.84 -19.53
C VAL A 81 20.53 -8.53 -18.76
N ILE A 82 20.06 -7.88 -17.71
CA ILE A 82 18.91 -8.30 -16.91
C ILE A 82 17.80 -7.26 -17.03
N ASP A 83 16.55 -7.73 -17.17
CA ASP A 83 15.38 -6.86 -17.24
C ASP A 83 14.90 -6.47 -15.84
N CYS A 84 14.52 -5.24 -15.68
CA CYS A 84 13.91 -4.71 -14.46
C CYS A 84 12.53 -4.11 -14.78
N PRO A 85 11.43 -4.68 -14.27
CA PRO A 85 11.35 -5.87 -13.43
C PRO A 85 11.57 -7.18 -14.22
N ASP A 86 11.79 -8.28 -13.49
CA ASP A 86 11.92 -9.60 -14.10
C ASP A 86 10.55 -10.04 -14.68
N PRO A 87 10.46 -10.29 -16.01
CA PRO A 87 9.20 -10.66 -16.67
C PRO A 87 8.65 -12.01 -16.17
N ASN A 88 9.50 -12.90 -15.66
CA ASN A 88 9.09 -14.20 -15.12
C ASN A 88 8.32 -14.09 -13.79
N LYS A 89 8.41 -12.95 -13.09
CA LYS A 89 7.72 -12.70 -11.81
C LYS A 89 6.34 -12.03 -11.97
N GLY A 90 5.81 -11.97 -13.20
CA GLY A 90 4.44 -11.53 -13.48
C GLY A 90 4.23 -10.00 -13.50
N ARG A 91 5.28 -9.20 -13.30
CA ARG A 91 5.25 -7.75 -13.49
C ARG A 91 6.12 -7.38 -14.68
N ASN A 92 5.56 -6.66 -15.64
CA ASN A 92 6.28 -6.24 -16.84
C ASN A 92 6.82 -4.82 -16.76
N THR A 93 6.37 -4.03 -15.79
CA THR A 93 6.75 -2.62 -15.61
C THR A 93 6.97 -2.29 -14.12
N VAL A 94 7.83 -1.33 -13.87
CA VAL A 94 7.97 -0.65 -12.59
C VAL A 94 7.03 0.54 -12.60
N ASP A 95 6.02 0.50 -11.74
CA ASP A 95 4.99 1.53 -11.65
C ASP A 95 5.34 2.51 -10.53
N ALA A 96 5.38 3.81 -10.86
CA ALA A 96 5.62 4.87 -9.91
C ALA A 96 4.70 6.06 -10.20
N VAL A 97 4.44 6.89 -9.19
CA VAL A 97 3.58 8.07 -9.33
C VAL A 97 4.44 9.32 -9.14
N ALA A 98 4.41 10.21 -10.12
CA ALA A 98 5.05 11.52 -10.03
C ALA A 98 4.27 12.45 -9.09
N LYS A 99 4.85 13.59 -8.68
CA LYS A 99 4.21 14.52 -7.74
C LYS A 99 2.90 15.13 -8.25
N ASP A 100 2.71 15.18 -9.57
CA ASP A 100 1.46 15.61 -10.21
C ASP A 100 0.34 14.58 -10.13
N GLY A 101 0.59 13.42 -9.50
CA GLY A 101 -0.39 12.36 -9.29
C GLY A 101 -0.59 11.43 -10.49
N ILE A 102 0.23 11.55 -11.53
CA ILE A 102 0.16 10.70 -12.72
C ILE A 102 1.11 9.51 -12.56
N GLN A 103 0.58 8.32 -12.84
CA GLN A 103 1.35 7.09 -12.83
C GLN A 103 2.23 7.00 -14.08
N VAL A 104 3.50 6.67 -13.87
CA VAL A 104 4.47 6.37 -14.92
C VAL A 104 4.88 4.92 -14.80
N LYS A 105 4.87 4.20 -15.91
CA LYS A 105 5.28 2.81 -16.02
C LYS A 105 6.60 2.76 -16.76
N ALA A 106 7.65 2.28 -16.12
CA ALA A 106 8.98 2.22 -16.71
C ALA A 106 9.48 0.78 -16.81
N LYS A 107 10.23 0.50 -17.87
CA LYS A 107 11.03 -0.70 -18.06
C LYS A 107 12.50 -0.32 -18.13
N ALA A 108 13.34 -1.01 -17.38
CA ALA A 108 14.78 -0.80 -17.45
C ALA A 108 15.51 -2.10 -17.83
N ARG A 109 16.64 -1.95 -18.50
CA ARG A 109 17.62 -3.00 -18.73
C ARG A 109 18.89 -2.66 -18.01
N VAL A 110 19.37 -3.59 -17.22
CA VAL A 110 20.57 -3.40 -16.39
C VAL A 110 21.66 -4.33 -16.94
N THR A 111 22.76 -3.74 -17.37
CA THR A 111 23.94 -4.51 -17.77
C THR A 111 24.81 -4.72 -16.55
N VAL A 112 25.03 -5.98 -16.19
CA VAL A 112 25.82 -6.37 -15.03
C VAL A 112 27.01 -7.24 -15.42
N ARG A 113 28.06 -7.11 -14.64
CA ARG A 113 29.26 -7.93 -14.72
C ARG A 113 29.47 -8.62 -13.37
N ALA A 114 29.79 -9.92 -13.39
CA ALA A 114 30.12 -10.65 -12.16
C ALA A 114 31.45 -10.14 -11.57
N ASN A 115 31.44 -9.86 -10.28
CA ASN A 115 32.67 -9.55 -9.54
C ASN A 115 33.09 -10.79 -8.76
N LEU A 116 34.12 -11.48 -9.25
CA LEU A 116 34.61 -12.75 -8.68
C LEU A 116 35.09 -12.62 -7.24
N GLU A 117 35.49 -11.40 -6.82
CA GLU A 117 35.94 -11.16 -5.45
C GLU A 117 34.77 -11.11 -4.46
N ARG A 118 33.59 -10.68 -4.92
CA ARG A 118 32.39 -10.48 -4.10
C ARG A 118 31.36 -11.60 -4.25
N LEU A 119 31.67 -12.67 -5.03
CA LEU A 119 30.73 -13.77 -5.24
C LEU A 119 30.41 -14.52 -3.96
N VAL A 120 31.39 -14.73 -3.10
CA VAL A 120 31.16 -15.35 -1.80
C VAL A 120 30.60 -14.30 -0.84
N GLY A 121 29.36 -14.51 -0.37
CA GLY A 121 28.65 -13.59 0.54
C GLY A 121 27.98 -12.39 -0.12
N GLY A 122 28.16 -12.16 -1.43
CA GLY A 122 27.47 -11.08 -2.16
C GLY A 122 26.02 -11.43 -2.48
N ALA A 123 25.15 -10.43 -2.55
CA ALA A 123 23.75 -10.61 -2.91
C ALA A 123 23.58 -10.98 -4.41
N THR A 124 22.45 -11.59 -4.73
CA THR A 124 22.14 -12.11 -6.07
C THR A 124 21.63 -11.03 -7.04
N GLU A 125 21.42 -11.40 -8.31
CA GLU A 125 20.81 -10.56 -9.35
C GLU A 125 19.45 -10.00 -8.91
N GLU A 126 18.67 -10.79 -8.17
CA GLU A 126 17.36 -10.35 -7.65
C GLU A 126 17.46 -9.11 -6.76
N THR A 127 18.52 -9.00 -5.97
CA THR A 127 18.76 -7.83 -5.13
C THR A 127 19.05 -6.59 -5.97
N ILE A 128 19.77 -6.75 -7.09
CA ILE A 128 20.03 -5.66 -8.02
C ILE A 128 18.73 -5.19 -8.66
N ILE A 129 17.92 -6.13 -9.17
CA ILE A 129 16.60 -5.83 -9.75
C ILE A 129 15.73 -5.06 -8.76
N ALA A 130 15.68 -5.51 -7.50
CA ALA A 130 14.91 -4.85 -6.45
C ALA A 130 15.41 -3.42 -6.17
N ARG A 131 16.72 -3.22 -6.02
CA ARG A 131 17.33 -1.91 -5.74
C ARG A 131 17.19 -0.95 -6.91
N VAL A 132 17.38 -1.43 -8.14
CA VAL A 132 17.18 -0.63 -9.34
C VAL A 132 15.72 -0.23 -9.46
N GLY A 133 14.78 -1.16 -9.26
CA GLY A 133 13.35 -0.87 -9.21
C GLY A 133 13.00 0.19 -8.18
N GLU A 134 13.53 0.11 -6.96
CA GLU A 134 13.39 1.12 -5.92
C GLU A 134 14.00 2.47 -6.34
N GLY A 135 15.17 2.44 -6.97
CA GLY A 135 15.84 3.63 -7.52
C GLY A 135 14.98 4.34 -8.56
N ILE A 136 14.34 3.59 -9.47
CA ILE A 136 13.43 4.10 -10.49
C ILE A 136 12.20 4.73 -9.82
N VAL A 137 11.53 4.02 -8.92
CA VAL A 137 10.34 4.51 -8.19
C VAL A 137 10.66 5.81 -7.44
N THR A 138 11.78 5.84 -6.72
CA THR A 138 12.21 7.02 -5.95
C THR A 138 12.51 8.21 -6.87
N THR A 139 13.13 7.96 -8.02
CA THR A 139 13.47 9.01 -8.99
C THR A 139 12.22 9.59 -9.63
N ILE A 140 11.31 8.75 -10.11
CA ILE A 140 10.02 9.19 -10.67
C ILE A 140 9.20 9.94 -9.62
N GLY A 141 9.09 9.42 -8.40
CA GLY A 141 8.35 10.06 -7.30
C GLY A 141 8.95 11.41 -6.86
N SER A 142 10.22 11.66 -7.16
CA SER A 142 10.87 12.96 -6.90
C SER A 142 10.64 13.99 -8.02
N CYS A 143 10.21 13.56 -9.21
CA CYS A 143 9.94 14.45 -10.34
C CYS A 143 8.63 15.22 -10.13
N ASP A 144 8.64 16.51 -10.47
CA ASP A 144 7.46 17.35 -10.28
C ASP A 144 6.34 17.01 -11.25
N THR A 145 6.69 16.59 -12.48
CA THR A 145 5.73 16.22 -13.52
C THR A 145 6.15 14.95 -14.25
N TYR A 146 5.17 14.16 -14.70
CA TYR A 146 5.42 12.99 -15.54
C TYR A 146 6.11 13.37 -16.87
N LYS A 147 5.85 14.58 -17.39
CA LYS A 147 6.46 15.06 -18.65
C LYS A 147 7.98 15.16 -18.53
N ALA A 148 8.49 15.62 -17.40
CA ALA A 148 9.94 15.71 -17.17
C ALA A 148 10.62 14.33 -17.22
N VAL A 149 9.92 13.28 -16.81
CA VAL A 149 10.39 11.89 -16.91
C VAL A 149 10.41 11.39 -18.34
N LEU A 150 9.36 11.71 -19.12
CA LEU A 150 9.27 11.32 -20.54
C LEU A 150 10.27 12.05 -21.43
N GLU A 151 10.52 13.32 -21.15
CA GLU A 151 11.47 14.13 -21.92
C GLU A 151 12.93 13.71 -21.68
N ASN A 152 13.25 13.26 -20.47
CA ASN A 152 14.63 12.91 -20.09
C ASN A 152 14.69 11.61 -19.26
N PRO A 153 14.46 10.45 -19.87
CA PRO A 153 14.57 9.16 -19.17
C PRO A 153 15.99 8.88 -18.65
N ASP A 154 17.01 9.45 -19.28
CA ASP A 154 18.42 9.33 -18.88
C ASP A 154 18.69 9.91 -17.48
N LEU A 155 17.86 10.81 -16.99
CA LEU A 155 17.95 11.29 -15.61
C LEU A 155 17.72 10.18 -14.59
N ILE A 156 16.84 9.22 -14.93
CA ILE A 156 16.58 8.07 -14.08
C ILE A 156 17.82 7.19 -14.05
N SER A 157 18.37 6.86 -15.22
CA SER A 157 19.57 6.02 -15.38
C SER A 157 20.75 6.59 -14.58
N LYS A 158 21.04 7.88 -14.70
CA LYS A 158 22.12 8.56 -13.99
C LYS A 158 21.91 8.53 -12.48
N ARG A 159 20.73 8.89 -11.99
CA ARG A 159 20.44 8.90 -10.55
C ARG A 159 20.49 7.51 -9.91
N VAL A 160 20.09 6.49 -10.67
CA VAL A 160 20.15 5.10 -10.22
C VAL A 160 21.60 4.64 -10.12
N LEU A 161 22.44 4.95 -11.11
CA LEU A 161 23.88 4.64 -11.10
C LEU A 161 24.62 5.38 -9.97
N ASP A 162 24.34 6.67 -9.78
CA ASP A 162 24.99 7.50 -8.75
C ASP A 162 24.73 6.99 -7.32
N LYS A 163 23.67 6.24 -7.10
CA LYS A 163 23.34 5.63 -5.80
C LYS A 163 24.25 4.45 -5.41
N GLY A 164 25.09 3.94 -6.33
CA GLY A 164 25.97 2.81 -6.04
C GLY A 164 25.22 1.56 -5.57
N LEU A 165 24.17 1.17 -6.30
CA LEU A 165 23.25 0.09 -5.90
C LEU A 165 23.87 -1.31 -5.94
N ASP A 166 25.05 -1.44 -6.50
CA ASP A 166 25.87 -2.66 -6.56
C ASP A 166 26.65 -2.96 -5.26
N SER A 167 26.63 -2.03 -4.31
CA SER A 167 27.31 -2.24 -3.03
C SER A 167 26.80 -3.48 -2.30
N GLY A 168 27.72 -4.38 -1.91
CA GLY A 168 27.40 -5.64 -1.23
C GLY A 168 26.73 -6.68 -2.13
N THR A 169 26.75 -6.51 -3.47
CA THR A 169 26.29 -7.53 -4.42
C THR A 169 27.45 -8.27 -5.05
N ALA A 170 27.16 -9.47 -5.59
CA ALA A 170 28.11 -10.28 -6.34
C ALA A 170 28.39 -9.72 -7.76
N PHE A 171 27.69 -8.68 -8.15
CA PHE A 171 27.73 -8.07 -9.48
C PHE A 171 28.04 -6.59 -9.40
N GLU A 172 28.60 -6.09 -10.47
CA GLU A 172 28.86 -4.67 -10.71
C GLU A 172 27.92 -4.18 -11.81
N ILE A 173 27.25 -3.06 -11.61
CA ILE A 173 26.36 -2.46 -12.60
C ILE A 173 27.18 -1.61 -13.55
N LEU A 174 27.16 -1.95 -14.84
CA LEU A 174 27.86 -1.21 -15.89
C LEU A 174 27.00 -0.10 -16.49
N SER A 175 25.73 -0.42 -16.79
CA SER A 175 24.74 0.55 -17.28
C SER A 175 23.36 0.22 -16.78
N VAL A 176 22.52 1.25 -16.73
CA VAL A 176 21.08 1.15 -16.53
C VAL A 176 20.43 1.92 -17.66
N ASP A 177 19.75 1.22 -18.54
CA ASP A 177 19.12 1.80 -19.71
C ASP A 177 17.60 1.72 -19.56
N ILE A 178 16.91 2.85 -19.68
CA ILE A 178 15.45 2.87 -19.66
C ILE A 178 14.97 2.46 -21.06
N ALA A 179 14.35 1.29 -21.14
CA ALA A 179 13.93 0.68 -22.41
C ALA A 179 12.57 1.19 -22.87
N ASP A 180 11.68 1.51 -21.94
CA ASP A 180 10.33 1.95 -22.24
C ASP A 180 9.76 2.78 -21.07
N VAL A 181 8.99 3.82 -21.39
CA VAL A 181 8.30 4.67 -20.41
C VAL A 181 6.89 4.98 -20.91
N ASP A 182 5.91 4.43 -20.25
CA ASP A 182 4.49 4.66 -20.53
C ASP A 182 3.81 5.48 -19.44
N VAL A 183 2.74 6.17 -19.84
CA VAL A 183 1.88 6.91 -18.91
C VAL A 183 0.72 6.00 -18.48
N GLY A 184 0.55 5.84 -17.20
CA GLY A 184 -0.56 5.10 -16.61
C GLY A 184 -1.74 6.01 -16.22
N ASP A 185 -2.44 5.59 -15.18
CA ASP A 185 -3.64 6.27 -14.70
C ASP A 185 -3.32 7.57 -13.94
N ASN A 186 -4.28 8.49 -13.96
CA ASN A 186 -4.23 9.66 -13.08
C ASN A 186 -4.73 9.29 -11.68
N VAL A 187 -3.81 8.79 -10.85
CA VAL A 187 -4.07 8.36 -9.48
C VAL A 187 -4.50 9.53 -8.59
N GLY A 188 -3.93 10.72 -8.84
CA GLY A 188 -4.27 11.93 -8.10
C GLY A 188 -5.73 12.34 -8.28
N ALA A 189 -6.22 12.37 -9.53
CA ALA A 189 -7.62 12.69 -9.82
C ALA A 189 -8.59 11.64 -9.24
N ARG A 190 -8.21 10.35 -9.28
CA ARG A 190 -9.02 9.27 -8.72
C ARG A 190 -9.12 9.38 -7.19
N LEU A 191 -8.01 9.65 -6.51
CA LEU A 191 -8.00 9.89 -5.07
C LEU A 191 -8.86 11.09 -4.66
N GLN A 192 -8.82 12.18 -5.44
CA GLN A 192 -9.68 13.35 -5.20
C GLN A 192 -11.17 13.02 -5.39
N ALA A 193 -11.50 12.21 -6.40
CA ALA A 193 -12.88 11.76 -6.62
C ALA A 193 -13.37 10.87 -5.47
N ASP A 194 -12.56 9.91 -5.04
CA ASP A 194 -12.85 9.01 -3.92
C ASP A 194 -13.02 9.81 -2.61
N GLN A 195 -12.17 10.82 -2.38
CA GLN A 195 -12.25 11.72 -1.23
C GLN A 195 -13.58 12.52 -1.25
N ALA A 196 -13.93 13.10 -2.40
CA ALA A 196 -15.17 13.86 -2.55
C ALA A 196 -16.41 12.97 -2.34
N GLU A 197 -16.37 11.71 -2.80
CA GLU A 197 -17.46 10.76 -2.55
C GLU A 197 -17.57 10.39 -1.06
N ALA A 198 -16.43 10.17 -0.38
CA ALA A 198 -16.39 9.93 1.05
C ALA A 198 -16.95 11.11 1.85
N ASP A 199 -16.55 12.33 1.51
CA ASP A 199 -17.04 13.56 2.15
C ASP A 199 -18.56 13.74 1.94
N LYS A 200 -19.07 13.42 0.74
CA LYS A 200 -20.50 13.42 0.45
C LYS A 200 -21.25 12.40 1.33
N ARG A 201 -20.74 11.19 1.49
CA ARG A 201 -21.35 10.17 2.36
C ARG A 201 -21.37 10.62 3.82
N VAL A 202 -20.28 11.23 4.31
CA VAL A 202 -20.21 11.78 5.67
C VAL A 202 -21.22 12.92 5.86
N ALA A 203 -21.34 13.82 4.88
CA ALA A 203 -22.32 14.90 4.92
C ALA A 203 -23.77 14.39 4.92
N GLN A 204 -24.07 13.37 4.11
CA GLN A 204 -25.38 12.71 4.08
C GLN A 204 -25.72 12.06 5.42
N ALA A 205 -24.78 11.28 5.99
CA ALA A 205 -24.97 10.65 7.30
C ALA A 205 -25.22 11.69 8.41
N LYS A 206 -24.48 12.80 8.41
CA LYS A 206 -24.72 13.92 9.35
C LYS A 206 -26.09 14.56 9.16
N ALA A 207 -26.55 14.69 7.91
CA ALA A 207 -27.88 15.24 7.62
C ALA A 207 -29.00 14.30 8.10
N GLU A 208 -28.85 13.01 7.92
CA GLU A 208 -29.80 12.00 8.42
C GLU A 208 -29.87 11.99 9.95
N VAL A 209 -28.72 12.05 10.63
CA VAL A 209 -28.68 12.15 12.12
C VAL A 209 -29.42 13.41 12.59
N ARG A 210 -29.22 14.56 11.92
CA ARG A 210 -29.94 15.80 12.26
C ARG A 210 -31.44 15.68 12.02
N ARG A 211 -31.86 15.04 10.92
CA ARG A 211 -33.28 14.78 10.63
C ARG A 211 -33.90 13.87 11.69
N ALA A 212 -33.21 12.78 12.03
CA ALA A 212 -33.68 11.85 13.07
C ALA A 212 -33.81 12.55 14.43
N ALA A 213 -32.83 13.37 14.80
CA ALA A 213 -32.88 14.16 16.02
C ALA A 213 -34.05 15.18 16.03
N ALA A 214 -34.30 15.87 14.89
CA ALA A 214 -35.42 16.79 14.78
C ALA A 214 -36.76 16.06 14.90
N VAL A 215 -36.93 14.89 14.28
CA VAL A 215 -38.14 14.06 14.39
C VAL A 215 -38.34 13.57 15.84
N ALA A 216 -37.25 13.16 16.53
CA ALA A 216 -37.34 12.76 17.91
C ALA A 216 -37.82 13.91 18.83
N VAL A 217 -37.28 15.11 18.66
CA VAL A 217 -37.70 16.32 19.40
C VAL A 217 -39.16 16.66 19.08
N GLU A 218 -39.61 16.55 17.84
CA GLU A 218 -41.01 16.78 17.45
C GLU A 218 -41.94 15.76 18.16
N GLN A 219 -41.56 14.47 18.18
CA GLN A 219 -42.34 13.44 18.89
C GLN A 219 -42.39 13.67 20.39
N GLU A 220 -41.26 14.07 21.00
CA GLU A 220 -41.22 14.44 22.43
C GLU A 220 -42.15 15.63 22.74
N MET A 221 -42.12 16.62 21.86
CA MET A 221 -43.04 17.80 22.04
C MET A 221 -44.49 17.42 21.87
N ARG A 222 -44.83 16.57 20.91
CA ARG A 222 -46.20 16.05 20.74
C ARG A 222 -46.66 15.24 21.96
N ALA A 223 -45.80 14.35 22.49
CA ALA A 223 -46.11 13.60 23.71
C ALA A 223 -46.32 14.51 24.87
N LYS A 224 -45.51 15.58 25.04
CA LYS A 224 -45.63 16.57 26.10
C LYS A 224 -46.93 17.39 25.99
N VAL A 225 -47.34 17.74 24.78
CA VAL A 225 -48.65 18.39 24.53
C VAL A 225 -49.81 17.49 24.93
N GLN A 226 -49.77 16.20 24.58
CA GLN A 226 -50.76 15.20 24.98
C GLN A 226 -50.81 15.01 26.49
N GLU A 227 -49.65 14.95 27.15
CA GLU A 227 -49.58 14.87 28.62
C GLU A 227 -50.21 16.08 29.28
N MET A 228 -49.90 17.27 28.77
CA MET A 228 -50.50 18.52 29.30
C MET A 228 -52.01 18.59 29.03
N GLN A 229 -52.47 18.13 27.85
CA GLN A 229 -53.90 18.02 27.59
C GLN A 229 -54.60 17.05 28.54
N ALA A 230 -53.98 15.91 28.80
CA ALA A 230 -54.53 14.92 29.76
C ALA A 230 -54.62 15.53 31.18
N LYS A 231 -53.62 16.32 31.60
CA LYS A 231 -53.65 17.01 32.90
C LYS A 231 -54.77 18.08 32.95
N VAL A 232 -54.98 18.79 31.85
CA VAL A 232 -56.08 19.80 31.77
C VAL A 232 -57.45 19.08 31.83
N VAL A 233 -57.61 17.98 31.11
CA VAL A 233 -58.85 17.19 31.15
C VAL A 233 -59.07 16.59 32.53
N ALA A 234 -58.02 16.06 33.20
CA ALA A 234 -58.12 15.56 34.58
C ALA A 234 -58.55 16.66 35.55
N ALA A 235 -57.93 17.83 35.47
CA ALA A 235 -58.31 19.01 36.30
C ALA A 235 -59.75 19.49 36.03
N GLN A 236 -60.18 19.49 34.75
CA GLN A 236 -61.55 19.79 34.40
C GLN A 236 -62.57 18.79 34.93
N ALA A 237 -62.19 17.51 35.05
CA ALA A 237 -63.03 16.45 35.61
C ALA A 237 -63.18 16.56 37.14
N GLU A 238 -62.18 17.11 37.83
CA GLU A 238 -62.28 17.36 39.25
C GLU A 238 -63.25 18.47 39.66
N VAL A 239 -63.46 19.45 38.78
CA VAL A 239 -64.36 20.58 39.03
C VAL A 239 -65.83 20.15 39.27
N PRO A 240 -66.46 19.30 38.41
CA PRO A 240 -67.81 18.80 38.65
C PRO A 240 -67.92 17.95 39.93
N LEU A 241 -66.88 17.17 40.25
CA LEU A 241 -66.83 16.37 41.50
C LEU A 241 -66.78 17.26 42.73
N ALA A 242 -65.95 18.30 42.70
CA ALA A 242 -65.86 19.27 43.80
C ALA A 242 -67.18 20.02 43.96
N MET A 243 -67.83 20.39 42.83
CA MET A 243 -69.15 21.03 42.84
C MET A 243 -70.27 20.12 43.41
N ALA A 244 -70.23 18.85 43.02
CA ALA A 244 -71.19 17.85 43.56
C ALA A 244 -70.97 17.60 45.05
N ALA A 245 -69.74 17.58 45.53
CA ALA A 245 -69.42 17.49 46.96
C ALA A 245 -69.91 18.74 47.73
N ALA A 246 -69.62 19.98 47.19
CA ALA A 246 -70.06 21.20 47.80
C ALA A 246 -71.57 21.38 47.90
N LEU A 247 -72.32 20.84 46.89
CA LEU A 247 -73.81 20.77 46.90
C LEU A 247 -74.29 19.79 47.99
N ARG A 248 -73.62 18.65 48.12
CA ARG A 248 -73.98 17.60 49.11
C ARG A 248 -73.75 18.08 50.54
N ASP A 249 -72.66 18.80 50.74
CA ASP A 249 -72.26 19.33 52.06
C ASP A 249 -72.99 20.65 52.43
N GLY A 250 -73.90 21.10 51.57
CA GLY A 250 -74.74 22.30 51.82
C GLY A 250 -74.00 23.62 51.71
N ASN A 251 -72.77 23.65 51.24
CA ASN A 251 -71.93 24.85 51.10
C ASN A 251 -72.16 25.61 49.78
N LEU A 252 -72.97 25.05 48.86
CA LEU A 252 -73.38 25.67 47.60
C LEU A 252 -74.87 25.62 47.42
N GLY A 253 -75.54 26.80 47.27
CA GLY A 253 -76.97 26.88 47.01
C GLY A 253 -77.32 26.62 45.52
N VAL A 254 -78.52 26.12 45.24
CA VAL A 254 -78.95 25.85 43.84
C VAL A 254 -78.90 27.10 42.97
N LEU A 255 -79.13 28.31 43.53
CA LEU A 255 -79.01 29.57 42.82
C LEU A 255 -77.53 29.94 42.49
N ASP A 256 -76.58 29.55 43.31
CA ASP A 256 -75.17 29.79 43.10
C ASP A 256 -74.63 28.86 42.03
N TYR A 257 -75.19 27.67 41.89
CA TYR A 257 -74.86 26.77 40.78
C TYR A 257 -75.23 27.39 39.40
N TYR A 258 -76.46 27.92 39.28
CA TYR A 258 -76.89 28.57 38.05
C TYR A 258 -76.07 29.86 37.73
N ARG A 259 -75.62 30.58 38.77
CA ARG A 259 -74.70 31.73 38.58
C ARG A 259 -73.34 31.30 38.06
N LEU A 260 -72.75 30.25 38.58
CA LEU A 260 -71.52 29.66 38.10
C LEU A 260 -71.61 29.12 36.67
N GLU A 261 -72.74 28.49 36.32
CA GLU A 261 -73.01 28.01 34.98
C GLU A 261 -73.10 29.14 33.94
N ASN A 262 -73.79 30.25 34.32
CA ASN A 262 -73.82 31.46 33.50
C ASN A 262 -72.46 32.14 33.34
N ILE A 263 -71.67 32.22 34.37
CA ILE A 263 -70.32 32.75 34.30
C ILE A 263 -69.43 31.88 33.39
N LYS A 264 -69.56 30.55 33.46
CA LYS A 264 -68.85 29.59 32.62
C LYS A 264 -69.27 29.76 31.15
N ALA A 265 -70.54 29.88 30.87
CA ALA A 265 -71.05 30.12 29.51
C ALA A 265 -70.55 31.48 28.90
N ASP A 266 -70.50 32.54 29.72
CA ASP A 266 -69.99 33.83 29.28
C ASP A 266 -68.47 33.78 29.01
N THR A 267 -67.71 33.06 29.86
CA THR A 267 -66.28 32.85 29.66
C THR A 267 -65.99 32.01 28.37
N GLU A 268 -66.75 30.94 28.12
CA GLU A 268 -66.63 30.17 26.89
C GLU A 268 -66.97 30.96 25.65
N MET A 269 -67.96 31.86 25.73
CA MET A 269 -68.30 32.75 24.63
C MET A 269 -67.18 33.78 24.34
N ARG A 270 -66.54 34.29 25.37
CA ARG A 270 -65.40 35.23 25.25
C ARG A 270 -64.18 34.51 24.67
N ASP A 271 -63.84 33.30 25.08
CA ASP A 271 -62.75 32.51 24.52
C ASP A 271 -62.97 32.17 23.03
N ARG A 272 -64.20 31.78 22.63
CA ARG A 272 -64.55 31.57 21.23
C ARG A 272 -64.42 32.85 20.39
N LYS A 273 -64.67 34.00 20.96
CA LYS A 273 -64.52 35.30 20.28
C LYS A 273 -63.07 35.70 20.11
N SER A 274 -62.23 35.47 21.14
CA SER A 274 -60.78 35.71 21.09
C SER A 274 -60.09 34.78 20.11
N THR A 275 -60.48 33.50 20.05
CA THR A 275 -59.91 32.50 19.11
C THR A 275 -60.25 32.80 17.67
N ARG A 276 -61.47 33.35 17.37
CA ARG A 276 -61.86 33.81 16.03
C ARG A 276 -61.09 35.04 15.57
N LEU A 277 -60.74 35.94 16.47
CA LEU A 277 -59.96 37.16 16.17
C LEU A 277 -58.49 36.83 15.86
N ASN A 278 -57.94 35.82 16.51
CA ASN A 278 -56.55 35.36 16.26
C ASN A 278 -56.40 34.48 15.00
N SER A 279 -57.48 33.92 14.45
CA SER A 279 -57.42 33.11 13.21
C SER A 279 -57.64 33.93 11.92
N SER A 280 -57.80 35.27 12.02
CA SER A 280 -58.00 36.18 10.91
C SER A 280 -56.78 37.09 10.65
N HIS A 281 -55.66 36.79 11.22
CA HIS A 281 -54.35 37.32 10.90
C HIS A 281 -53.42 36.17 10.47
#